data_2b5b1e3bd6edbd06445a7caf691cbffb
#
_entry.id   2b5b1e3bd6edbd06445a7caf691cbffb
#
_cell.length_a   1.000
_cell.length_b   1.000
_cell.length_c   1.000
_cell.angle_alpha   90.00
_cell.angle_beta   90.00
_cell.angle_gamma   90.00
#
_symmetry.space_group_name_H-M   'P 1'
#
loop_
_entity.id
_entity.type
_entity.pdbx_description
1 polymer ?
#
loop_
_entity_poly.entity_id
_entity_poly.type
_entity_poly.pdbx_seq_one_letter_code
_entity_poly.pdbx_strand_id
1 'polypeptide(L)'
;KGGIYKEIGLKPNMVIYGKALGNGFAISAVIGNKKVMDVAQDTFVSSTAWTERVGFAAGLGVINFHKKNNVFVHNKKIGKQIKNEWLKLAKKHKLKIEVNGLDTIINFNFLYKNKNDYLITLFTELMLKENILANNTIYISYSHKKSIVSKYLNSVDKVFVRISSFIKT
;
A
#
# COMPACT_ATOMS: atom_id res chain seq x y z
N LYS A 1 2.94 11.77 -8.54
CA LYS A 1 1.82 12.47 -7.90
C LYS A 1 0.56 12.35 -8.76
N GLY A 2 -0.60 12.07 -8.16
CA GLY A 2 -1.88 12.14 -8.85
C GLY A 2 -2.37 10.85 -9.52
N GLY A 3 -1.81 9.69 -9.22
CA GLY A 3 -2.28 8.39 -9.66
C GLY A 3 -1.33 7.67 -10.60
N ILE A 4 -1.46 6.33 -10.62
CA ILE A 4 -0.60 5.43 -11.41
C ILE A 4 -0.71 5.69 -12.92
N TYR A 5 -1.88 6.12 -13.39
CA TYR A 5 -2.11 6.41 -14.80
C TYR A 5 -1.09 7.39 -15.39
N LYS A 6 -0.60 8.35 -14.57
CA LYS A 6 0.44 9.29 -15.00
C LYS A 6 1.82 8.63 -15.16
N GLU A 7 2.12 7.65 -14.31
CA GLU A 7 3.41 6.91 -14.40
C GLU A 7 3.47 5.98 -15.61
N ILE A 8 2.32 5.43 -16.03
CA ILE A 8 2.23 4.52 -17.18
C ILE A 8 1.76 5.20 -18.46
N GLY A 9 1.67 6.53 -18.45
CA GLY A 9 1.37 7.34 -19.64
C GLY A 9 -0.08 7.28 -20.14
N LEU A 10 -1.04 6.76 -19.32
CA LEU A 10 -2.45 6.77 -19.68
C LEU A 10 -3.03 8.18 -19.55
N LYS A 11 -3.99 8.50 -20.43
CA LYS A 11 -4.75 9.75 -20.44
C LYS A 11 -6.25 9.45 -20.29
N PRO A 12 -6.72 9.11 -19.08
CA PRO A 12 -8.12 8.83 -18.86
C PRO A 12 -8.98 10.09 -19.03
N ASN A 13 -10.20 9.91 -19.54
CA ASN A 13 -11.17 11.00 -19.66
C ASN A 13 -11.72 11.43 -18.29
N MET A 14 -11.74 10.51 -17.33
CA MET A 14 -12.21 10.74 -15.96
C MET A 14 -11.36 9.95 -14.95
N VAL A 15 -11.14 10.51 -13.78
CA VAL A 15 -10.42 9.91 -12.65
C VAL A 15 -11.19 10.13 -11.37
N ILE A 16 -11.32 9.08 -10.57
CA ILE A 16 -11.94 9.14 -9.25
C ILE A 16 -10.88 9.02 -8.17
N TYR A 17 -10.85 9.97 -7.26
CA TYR A 17 -10.01 9.95 -6.05
C TYR A 17 -10.90 9.77 -4.83
N GLY A 18 -10.45 8.92 -3.89
CA GLY A 18 -11.13 8.70 -2.62
C GLY A 18 -10.13 8.19 -1.58
N LYS A 19 -10.60 7.50 -0.55
CA LYS A 19 -9.78 6.88 0.51
C LYS A 19 -8.74 7.84 1.08
N ALA A 20 -7.48 7.76 0.61
CA ALA A 20 -6.37 8.58 1.06
C ALA A 20 -6.58 10.10 0.83
N LEU A 21 -7.51 10.52 -0.02
CA LEU A 21 -7.83 11.94 -0.19
C LEU A 21 -8.35 12.55 1.12
N GLY A 22 -9.24 11.84 1.82
CA GLY A 22 -9.78 12.27 3.11
C GLY A 22 -9.00 11.75 4.31
N ASN A 23 -8.16 10.71 4.10
CA ASN A 23 -7.32 10.07 5.12
C ASN A 23 -8.09 9.72 6.40
N GLY A 24 -9.24 9.08 6.25
CA GLY A 24 -10.17 8.69 7.32
C GLY A 24 -11.48 9.48 7.35
N PHE A 25 -11.56 10.61 6.64
CA PHE A 25 -12.80 11.37 6.49
C PHE A 25 -13.47 11.08 5.16
N ALA A 26 -14.82 11.08 5.16
CA ALA A 26 -15.63 10.78 3.98
C ALA A 26 -15.52 11.90 2.94
N ILE A 27 -14.72 11.68 1.91
CA ILE A 27 -14.65 12.53 0.72
C ILE A 27 -14.15 11.72 -0.47
N SER A 28 -14.71 12.00 -1.63
CA SER A 28 -14.18 11.60 -2.93
C SER A 28 -14.23 12.78 -3.90
N ALA A 29 -13.43 12.69 -4.96
CA ALA A 29 -13.42 13.69 -6.01
C ALA A 29 -13.43 13.00 -7.38
N VAL A 30 -14.32 13.44 -8.25
CA VAL A 30 -14.36 13.05 -9.66
C VAL A 30 -13.77 14.19 -10.46
N ILE A 31 -12.72 13.91 -11.22
CA ILE A 31 -12.04 14.90 -12.06
C ILE A 31 -12.00 14.37 -13.49
N GLY A 32 -12.28 15.20 -14.46
CA GLY A 32 -12.27 14.78 -15.86
C GLY A 32 -11.99 15.93 -16.82
N ASN A 33 -11.94 15.59 -18.11
CA ASN A 33 -11.91 16.60 -19.15
C ASN A 33 -13.28 17.32 -19.25
N LYS A 34 -13.27 18.54 -19.82
CA LYS A 34 -14.46 19.38 -19.88
C LYS A 34 -15.65 18.65 -20.49
N LYS A 35 -15.45 17.98 -21.64
CA LYS A 35 -16.54 17.30 -22.37
C LYS A 35 -17.29 16.27 -21.53
N VAL A 36 -16.56 15.51 -20.67
CA VAL A 36 -17.16 14.51 -19.80
C VAL A 36 -17.80 15.16 -18.57
N MET A 37 -17.15 16.17 -17.99
CA MET A 37 -17.62 16.81 -16.76
C MET A 37 -18.82 17.75 -16.98
N ASP A 38 -18.97 18.30 -18.18
CA ASP A 38 -20.15 19.13 -18.51
C ASP A 38 -21.45 18.32 -18.37
N VAL A 39 -21.43 17.01 -18.69
CA VAL A 39 -22.59 16.12 -18.54
C VAL A 39 -23.01 15.92 -17.07
N ALA A 40 -22.12 16.18 -16.13
CA ALA A 40 -22.45 16.05 -14.70
C ALA A 40 -23.56 17.01 -14.26
N GLN A 41 -23.76 18.12 -14.99
CA GLN A 41 -24.85 19.08 -14.73
C GLN A 41 -26.24 18.51 -15.07
N ASP A 42 -26.27 17.55 -15.99
CA ASP A 42 -27.52 16.91 -16.46
C ASP A 42 -27.83 15.62 -15.70
N THR A 43 -27.01 15.27 -14.72
CA THR A 43 -27.10 14.04 -13.93
C THR A 43 -27.37 14.33 -12.46
N PHE A 44 -28.07 13.40 -11.81
CA PHE A 44 -28.26 13.47 -10.37
C PHE A 44 -27.04 12.90 -9.66
N VAL A 45 -26.24 13.78 -9.04
CA VAL A 45 -25.07 13.41 -8.24
C VAL A 45 -25.34 13.78 -6.78
N SER A 46 -25.37 12.78 -5.90
CA SER A 46 -25.60 12.96 -4.47
C SER A 46 -24.87 11.92 -3.64
N SER A 47 -24.65 12.22 -2.37
CA SER A 47 -24.14 11.29 -1.37
C SER A 47 -24.55 11.73 0.04
N THR A 48 -24.44 10.83 1.01
CA THR A 48 -24.79 11.13 2.41
C THR A 48 -23.99 12.30 2.99
N ALA A 49 -22.72 12.42 2.64
CA ALA A 49 -21.81 13.46 3.15
C ALA A 49 -21.67 14.67 2.20
N TRP A 50 -22.62 14.89 1.28
CA TRP A 50 -22.54 15.89 0.20
C TRP A 50 -22.24 17.31 0.69
N THR A 51 -22.86 17.73 1.79
CA THR A 51 -22.74 19.10 2.33
C THR A 51 -21.79 19.20 3.52
N GLU A 52 -21.13 18.12 3.93
CA GLU A 52 -20.21 18.15 5.05
C GLU A 52 -18.90 18.88 4.70
N ARG A 53 -18.56 19.88 5.52
CA ARG A 53 -17.31 20.64 5.35
C ARG A 53 -16.06 19.88 5.82
N VAL A 54 -16.22 18.91 6.72
CA VAL A 54 -15.11 18.16 7.33
C VAL A 54 -14.28 17.44 6.27
N GLY A 55 -14.92 16.77 5.31
CA GLY A 55 -14.26 16.10 4.20
C GLY A 55 -13.40 17.04 3.36
N PHE A 56 -13.91 18.23 3.03
CA PHE A 56 -13.15 19.24 2.28
C PHE A 56 -11.94 19.74 3.05
N ALA A 57 -12.10 20.06 4.33
CA ALA A 57 -10.99 20.50 5.20
C ALA A 57 -9.91 19.42 5.31
N ALA A 58 -10.32 18.14 5.50
CA ALA A 58 -9.42 16.99 5.53
C ALA A 58 -8.67 16.82 4.21
N GLY A 59 -9.37 16.87 3.08
CA GLY A 59 -8.77 16.76 1.75
C GLY A 59 -7.73 17.86 1.48
N LEU A 60 -8.03 19.11 1.82
CA LEU A 60 -7.07 20.21 1.73
C LEU A 60 -5.86 20.00 2.64
N GLY A 61 -6.08 19.53 3.88
CA GLY A 61 -5.01 19.17 4.81
C GLY A 61 -4.09 18.09 4.23
N VAL A 62 -4.65 17.02 3.68
CA VAL A 62 -3.90 15.94 3.02
C VAL A 62 -3.08 16.47 1.84
N ILE A 63 -3.70 17.24 0.94
CA ILE A 63 -3.01 17.80 -0.24
C ILE A 63 -1.82 18.69 0.18
N ASN A 64 -2.03 19.55 1.16
CA ASN A 64 -0.99 20.46 1.67
C ASN A 64 0.13 19.66 2.37
N PHE A 65 -0.21 18.67 3.18
CA PHE A 65 0.77 17.79 3.81
C PHE A 65 1.62 17.04 2.77
N HIS A 66 1.00 16.49 1.73
CA HIS A 66 1.69 15.81 0.64
C HIS A 66 2.63 16.73 -0.14
N LYS A 67 2.23 17.99 -0.37
CA LYS A 67 3.08 19.00 -1.02
C LYS A 67 4.33 19.31 -0.16
N LYS A 68 4.12 19.53 1.15
CA LYS A 68 5.18 19.90 2.09
C LYS A 68 6.18 18.78 2.35
N ASN A 69 5.72 17.53 2.46
CA ASN A 69 6.52 16.42 2.99
C ASN A 69 6.97 15.41 1.91
N ASN A 70 6.71 15.64 0.64
CA ASN A 70 7.07 14.73 -0.46
C ASN A 70 6.68 13.27 -0.17
N VAL A 71 5.46 13.05 0.36
CA VAL A 71 4.97 11.74 0.82
C VAL A 71 5.15 10.64 -0.22
N PHE A 72 4.93 10.93 -1.49
CA PHE A 72 5.09 9.96 -2.58
C PHE A 72 6.52 9.46 -2.73
N VAL A 73 7.50 10.35 -2.59
CA VAL A 73 8.93 10.01 -2.68
C VAL A 73 9.31 9.13 -1.49
N HIS A 74 8.86 9.50 -0.29
CA HIS A 74 9.07 8.70 0.92
C HIS A 74 8.49 7.29 0.76
N ASN A 75 7.21 7.18 0.40
CA ASN A 75 6.52 5.90 0.30
C ASN A 75 7.18 5.00 -0.75
N LYS A 76 7.52 5.52 -1.92
CA LYS A 76 8.22 4.77 -2.97
C LYS A 76 9.59 4.27 -2.51
N LYS A 77 10.36 5.10 -1.79
CA LYS A 77 11.66 4.72 -1.23
C LYS A 77 11.52 3.58 -0.22
N ILE A 78 10.59 3.70 0.72
CA ILE A 78 10.34 2.68 1.75
C ILE A 78 9.88 1.36 1.13
N GLY A 79 8.95 1.40 0.19
CA GLY A 79 8.48 0.18 -0.47
C GLY A 79 9.57 -0.55 -1.23
N LYS A 80 10.41 0.18 -2.00
CA LYS A 80 11.59 -0.42 -2.65
C LYS A 80 12.56 -1.04 -1.64
N GLN A 81 12.81 -0.37 -0.53
CA GLN A 81 13.67 -0.89 0.53
C GLN A 81 13.13 -2.22 1.06
N ILE A 82 11.84 -2.29 1.42
CA ILE A 82 11.24 -3.50 1.97
C ILE A 82 11.24 -4.63 0.95
N LYS A 83 10.88 -4.37 -0.32
CA LYS A 83 10.93 -5.38 -1.40
C LYS A 83 12.32 -6.00 -1.53
N ASN A 84 13.35 -5.17 -1.54
CA ASN A 84 14.74 -5.63 -1.66
C ASN A 84 15.18 -6.44 -0.43
N GLU A 85 14.80 -6.02 0.77
CA GLU A 85 15.13 -6.75 1.99
C GLU A 85 14.37 -8.08 2.09
N TRP A 86 13.12 -8.18 1.66
CA TRP A 86 12.40 -9.45 1.55
C TRP A 86 13.14 -10.45 0.67
N LEU A 87 13.62 -10.02 -0.51
CA LEU A 87 14.39 -10.88 -1.41
C LEU A 87 15.72 -11.33 -0.78
N LYS A 88 16.44 -10.42 -0.10
CA LYS A 88 17.69 -10.76 0.61
C LYS A 88 17.45 -11.76 1.73
N LEU A 89 16.42 -11.53 2.56
CA LEU A 89 16.08 -12.41 3.67
C LEU A 89 15.61 -13.78 3.18
N ALA A 90 14.80 -13.82 2.13
CA ALA A 90 14.39 -15.07 1.50
C ALA A 90 15.61 -15.87 0.99
N LYS A 91 16.53 -15.20 0.28
CA LYS A 91 17.78 -15.83 -0.18
C LYS A 91 18.63 -16.36 0.99
N LYS A 92 18.78 -15.56 2.06
CA LYS A 92 19.51 -15.92 3.29
C LYS A 92 18.96 -17.22 3.90
N HIS A 93 17.64 -17.36 3.93
CA HIS A 93 16.96 -18.52 4.53
C HIS A 93 16.57 -19.60 3.54
N LYS A 94 17.05 -19.51 2.29
CA LYS A 94 16.76 -20.49 1.21
C LYS A 94 15.25 -20.65 0.93
N LEU A 95 14.47 -19.59 1.13
CA LEU A 95 13.06 -19.53 0.77
C LEU A 95 12.90 -19.08 -0.68
N LYS A 96 11.94 -19.66 -1.38
CA LYS A 96 11.53 -19.25 -2.71
C LYS A 96 10.32 -18.33 -2.58
N ILE A 97 10.50 -17.05 -2.88
CA ILE A 97 9.43 -16.05 -2.91
C ILE A 97 9.46 -15.28 -4.21
N GLU A 98 8.31 -14.77 -4.58
CA GLU A 98 8.14 -13.76 -5.62
C GLU A 98 7.65 -12.47 -4.97
N VAL A 99 8.25 -11.33 -5.33
CA VAL A 99 7.88 -10.02 -4.77
C VAL A 99 7.27 -9.17 -5.87
N ASN A 100 6.06 -8.72 -5.67
CA ASN A 100 5.23 -8.03 -6.65
C ASN A 100 4.67 -6.69 -6.12
N GLY A 101 3.83 -6.06 -6.92
CA GLY A 101 3.09 -4.85 -6.61
C GLY A 101 3.85 -3.56 -6.87
N LEU A 102 3.13 -2.46 -6.75
CA LEU A 102 3.68 -1.10 -6.83
C LEU A 102 4.56 -0.83 -5.61
N ASP A 103 5.52 0.09 -5.73
CA ASP A 103 6.37 0.46 -4.58
C ASP A 103 5.60 1.08 -3.39
N THR A 104 4.33 1.40 -3.57
CA THR A 104 3.44 1.91 -2.51
C THR A 104 2.44 0.88 -1.99
N ILE A 105 2.26 -0.23 -2.72
CA ILE A 105 1.44 -1.38 -2.33
C ILE A 105 2.21 -2.62 -2.75
N ILE A 106 3.01 -3.14 -1.85
CA ILE A 106 3.95 -4.23 -2.10
C ILE A 106 3.41 -5.55 -1.56
N ASN A 107 3.70 -6.64 -2.22
CA ASN A 107 3.37 -7.96 -1.73
C ASN A 107 4.43 -9.00 -2.11
N PHE A 108 4.41 -10.13 -1.43
CA PHE A 108 5.16 -11.31 -1.81
C PHE A 108 4.30 -12.57 -1.73
N ASN A 109 4.67 -13.60 -2.49
CA ASN A 109 4.10 -14.94 -2.42
C ASN A 109 5.22 -15.96 -2.24
N PHE A 110 4.91 -17.05 -1.53
CA PHE A 110 5.81 -18.20 -1.44
C PHE A 110 5.63 -19.08 -2.69
N LEU A 111 6.73 -19.44 -3.34
CA LEU A 111 6.73 -20.25 -4.56
C LEU A 111 6.84 -21.75 -4.23
N TYR A 112 5.87 -22.26 -3.45
CA TYR A 112 5.75 -23.69 -3.12
C TYR A 112 4.37 -24.17 -3.54
N LYS A 113 4.34 -25.17 -4.45
CA LYS A 113 3.11 -25.69 -5.04
C LYS A 113 2.10 -26.10 -3.95
N ASN A 114 0.88 -25.58 -4.04
CA ASN A 114 -0.25 -25.86 -3.13
C ASN A 114 0.00 -25.50 -1.64
N LYS A 115 1.06 -24.73 -1.31
CA LYS A 115 1.39 -24.34 0.08
C LYS A 115 1.43 -22.83 0.29
N ASN A 116 1.23 -22.01 -0.75
CA ASN A 116 1.35 -20.56 -0.62
C ASN A 116 0.45 -19.99 0.48
N ASP A 117 -0.85 -20.26 0.43
CA ASP A 117 -1.83 -19.69 1.36
C ASP A 117 -1.60 -20.17 2.80
N TYR A 118 -1.21 -21.43 2.96
CA TYR A 118 -0.80 -21.97 4.24
C TYR A 118 0.43 -21.23 4.79
N LEU A 119 1.46 -21.04 3.98
CA LEU A 119 2.69 -20.34 4.40
C LEU A 119 2.45 -18.86 4.67
N ILE A 120 1.52 -18.21 3.96
CA ILE A 120 1.09 -16.83 4.26
C ILE A 120 0.36 -16.77 5.62
N THR A 121 -0.52 -17.73 5.89
CA THR A 121 -1.19 -17.84 7.19
C THR A 121 -0.17 -18.05 8.32
N LEU A 122 0.75 -18.99 8.14
CA LEU A 122 1.83 -19.25 9.09
C LEU A 122 2.72 -18.00 9.30
N PHE A 123 3.04 -17.28 8.22
CA PHE A 123 3.77 -16.01 8.31
C PHE A 123 3.01 -15.00 9.20
N THR A 124 1.72 -14.84 8.97
CA THR A 124 0.88 -13.91 9.76
C THR A 124 0.85 -14.30 11.24
N GLU A 125 0.65 -15.58 11.55
CA GLU A 125 0.67 -16.07 12.93
C GLU A 125 2.03 -15.85 13.64
N LEU A 126 3.11 -16.13 12.92
CA LEU A 126 4.46 -15.95 13.46
C LEU A 126 4.80 -14.47 13.66
N MET A 127 4.36 -13.58 12.75
CA MET A 127 4.51 -12.14 12.91
C MET A 127 3.70 -11.60 14.09
N LEU A 128 2.50 -12.14 14.35
CA LEU A 128 1.71 -11.80 15.55
C LEU A 128 2.47 -12.19 16.85
N LYS A 129 3.18 -13.31 16.86
CA LYS A 129 4.04 -13.69 18.01
C LYS A 129 5.23 -12.74 18.19
N GLU A 130 5.64 -12.02 17.16
CA GLU A 130 6.62 -10.92 17.23
C GLU A 130 5.95 -9.56 17.55
N ASN A 131 4.67 -9.53 17.93
CA ASN A 131 3.85 -8.35 18.20
C ASN A 131 3.71 -7.42 16.97
N ILE A 132 3.61 -7.99 15.79
CA ILE A 132 3.39 -7.26 14.54
C ILE A 132 2.22 -7.88 13.79
N LEU A 133 1.14 -7.11 13.61
CA LEU A 133 0.05 -7.49 12.72
C LEU A 133 0.50 -7.25 11.28
N ALA A 134 0.92 -8.31 10.61
CA ALA A 134 1.39 -8.26 9.23
C ALA A 134 0.86 -9.42 8.41
N ASN A 135 0.61 -9.18 7.15
CA ASN A 135 0.35 -10.16 6.12
C ASN A 135 1.43 -10.03 5.03
N ASN A 136 1.32 -10.81 3.97
CA ASN A 136 2.19 -10.73 2.79
C ASN A 136 2.06 -9.42 1.98
N THR A 137 1.11 -8.55 2.31
CA THR A 137 0.86 -7.28 1.62
C THR A 137 1.04 -6.10 2.57
N ILE A 138 1.75 -5.06 2.10
CA ILE A 138 1.92 -3.81 2.85
C ILE A 138 1.45 -2.63 2.02
N TYR A 139 0.57 -1.83 2.59
CA TYR A 139 0.22 -0.49 2.11
C TYR A 139 1.16 0.51 2.75
N ILE A 140 2.11 1.01 1.96
CA ILE A 140 3.13 1.92 2.49
C ILE A 140 2.52 3.28 2.82
N SER A 141 2.81 3.78 4.00
CA SER A 141 2.39 5.11 4.46
C SER A 141 3.56 5.95 4.92
N TYR A 142 3.32 7.24 5.11
CA TYR A 142 4.33 8.17 5.62
C TYR A 142 4.77 7.87 7.06
N SER A 143 3.95 7.10 7.79
CA SER A 143 4.27 6.63 9.16
C SER A 143 5.29 5.50 9.20
N HIS A 144 5.57 4.81 8.09
CA HIS A 144 6.63 3.82 8.00
C HIS A 144 8.01 4.50 8.04
N LYS A 145 8.41 4.93 9.23
CA LYS A 145 9.74 5.54 9.48
C LYS A 145 10.81 4.45 9.62
N LYS A 146 12.08 4.85 9.49
CA LYS A 146 13.22 3.93 9.51
C LYS A 146 13.21 2.94 10.70
N SER A 147 12.89 3.41 11.91
CA SER A 147 12.82 2.56 13.11
C SER A 147 11.74 1.48 13.01
N ILE A 148 10.55 1.85 12.51
CA ILE A 148 9.43 0.92 12.32
C ILE A 148 9.78 -0.13 11.26
N VAL A 149 10.34 0.31 10.13
CA VAL A 149 10.77 -0.58 9.05
C VAL A 149 11.85 -1.55 9.53
N SER A 150 12.84 -1.06 10.29
CA SER A 150 13.89 -1.91 10.86
C SER A 150 13.31 -2.95 11.83
N LYS A 151 12.40 -2.55 12.72
CA LYS A 151 11.71 -3.49 13.63
C LYS A 151 10.97 -4.57 12.84
N TYR A 152 10.19 -4.16 11.82
CA TYR A 152 9.46 -5.09 10.95
C TYR A 152 10.41 -6.09 10.27
N LEU A 153 11.48 -5.62 9.62
CA LEU A 153 12.41 -6.48 8.89
C LEU A 153 13.18 -7.44 9.81
N ASN A 154 13.52 -7.03 11.03
CA ASN A 154 14.11 -7.92 12.02
C ASN A 154 13.16 -9.06 12.42
N SER A 155 11.86 -8.77 12.55
CA SER A 155 10.87 -9.82 12.81
C SER A 155 10.65 -10.72 11.59
N VAL A 156 10.66 -10.17 10.37
CA VAL A 156 10.62 -10.98 9.14
C VAL A 156 11.81 -11.94 9.05
N ASP A 157 13.02 -11.50 9.42
CA ASP A 157 14.21 -12.35 9.45
C ASP A 157 14.02 -13.58 10.34
N LYS A 158 13.54 -13.38 11.58
CA LYS A 158 13.22 -14.47 12.51
C LYS A 158 12.12 -15.39 12.01
N VAL A 159 11.07 -14.83 11.42
CA VAL A 159 9.94 -15.59 10.91
C VAL A 159 10.35 -16.43 9.70
N PHE A 160 11.17 -15.88 8.80
CA PHE A 160 11.66 -16.62 7.63
C PHE A 160 12.56 -17.80 8.03
N VAL A 161 13.36 -17.70 9.10
CA VAL A 161 14.08 -18.86 9.67
C VAL A 161 13.13 -19.98 10.04
N ARG A 162 12.04 -19.65 10.77
CA ARG A 162 11.06 -20.65 11.25
C ARG A 162 10.31 -21.30 10.09
N ILE A 163 9.88 -20.50 9.09
CA ILE A 163 9.22 -21.00 7.89
C ILE A 163 10.17 -21.91 7.09
N SER A 164 11.44 -21.52 6.96
CA SER A 164 12.45 -22.37 6.26
C SER A 164 12.64 -23.71 6.94
N SER A 165 12.66 -23.75 8.27
CA SER A 165 12.76 -25.00 9.03
C SER A 165 11.53 -25.89 8.80
N PHE A 166 10.32 -25.29 8.82
CA PHE A 166 9.06 -25.99 8.58
C PHE A 166 8.97 -26.61 7.18
N ILE A 167 9.50 -25.97 6.14
CA ILE A 167 9.44 -26.48 4.76
C ILE A 167 10.39 -27.66 4.55
N LYS A 168 11.45 -27.79 5.35
CA LYS A 168 12.43 -28.88 5.25
C LYS A 168 11.97 -30.16 5.94
N THR A 169 11.00 -30.04 6.83
CA THR A 169 10.36 -31.17 7.52
C THR A 169 9.23 -31.73 6.66
#